data_d02220d4e83d1741fc438663e141e0ab
#
_entry.id   d02220d4e83d1741fc438663e141e0ab
#
_cell.length_a   1.000
_cell.length_b   1.000
_cell.length_c   1.000
_cell.angle_alpha   90.00
_cell.angle_beta   90.00
_cell.angle_gamma   90.00
#
_symmetry.space_group_name_H-M   'P 1'
#
loop_
_entity.id
_entity.type
_entity.pdbx_description
1 polymer ?
#
loop_
_entity_poly.entity_id
_entity_poly.type
_entity_poly.pdbx_seq_one_letter_code
_entity_poly.pdbx_strand_id
1 'polypeptide(L)'
;MTPVKDQGDTELCWAYAMLATIETEHLLRGDSVNLSPQYLGRMLKRKNQRAMCQTALNLLEQYGVVGFDVMPDDATPDLPTPKNVFLLGATYTPLEFAHSVCAPDEYVSLTSFPDSPYYKKIDVPIPDNWEHNRLLNIPSDTLRKHVNRALKRRHPVCYESREHAMTIVGMARDENGHAYYILKNSWGTNQPHEGLVYMPVRRLWRDAVALYMTRDAYEGR
;
A
#
# COMPACT_ATOMS: atom_id res chain seq x y z
N MET A 1 6.36 7.57 10.64
CA MET A 1 5.28 7.52 9.62
C MET A 1 5.37 8.81 8.82
N THR A 2 5.34 8.73 7.49
CA THR A 2 5.27 9.91 6.61
C THR A 2 3.93 10.65 6.79
N PRO A 3 3.83 11.94 6.40
CA PRO A 3 2.57 12.68 6.45
C PRO A 3 1.42 11.94 5.75
N VAL A 4 0.20 12.16 6.23
CA VAL A 4 -1.01 11.66 5.56
C VAL A 4 -1.27 12.52 4.32
N LYS A 5 -1.37 11.88 3.17
CA LYS A 5 -1.69 12.51 1.88
C LYS A 5 -3.20 12.57 1.66
N ASP A 6 -3.62 13.33 0.66
CA ASP A 6 -5.03 13.47 0.30
C ASP A 6 -5.29 13.02 -1.13
N GLN A 7 -6.02 11.93 -1.30
CA GLN A 7 -6.40 11.43 -2.63
C GLN A 7 -7.53 12.24 -3.27
N GLY A 8 -8.21 13.11 -2.51
CA GLY A 8 -9.40 13.81 -2.96
C GLY A 8 -10.48 12.83 -3.44
N ASP A 9 -11.17 13.19 -4.52
CA ASP A 9 -12.24 12.38 -5.14
C ASP A 9 -11.71 11.32 -6.14
N THR A 10 -10.43 10.97 -6.07
CA THR A 10 -9.84 9.98 -6.99
C THR A 10 -10.03 8.55 -6.51
N GLU A 11 -10.02 7.59 -7.44
CA GLU A 11 -10.07 6.14 -7.17
C GLU A 11 -8.67 5.55 -6.88
N LEU A 12 -7.72 6.37 -6.37
CA LEU A 12 -6.32 5.99 -6.23
C LEU A 12 -5.94 5.43 -4.84
N CYS A 13 -6.90 5.11 -3.97
CA CYS A 13 -6.62 4.59 -2.63
C CYS A 13 -5.60 3.44 -2.61
N TRP A 14 -5.62 2.57 -3.62
CA TRP A 14 -4.69 1.46 -3.81
C TRP A 14 -3.23 1.92 -3.98
N ALA A 15 -3.00 3.00 -4.72
CA ALA A 15 -1.67 3.59 -4.92
C ALA A 15 -1.20 4.30 -3.63
N TYR A 16 -2.08 5.09 -3.00
CA TYR A 16 -1.80 5.76 -1.74
C TYR A 16 -1.42 4.79 -0.63
N ALA A 17 -2.20 3.72 -0.45
CA ALA A 17 -1.93 2.72 0.58
C ALA A 17 -0.62 1.97 0.33
N MET A 18 -0.37 1.52 -0.91
CA MET A 18 0.85 0.78 -1.20
C MET A 18 2.09 1.66 -1.06
N LEU A 19 2.09 2.86 -1.61
CA LEU A 19 3.22 3.79 -1.47
C LEU A 19 3.44 4.22 -0.03
N ALA A 20 2.39 4.48 0.75
CA ALA A 20 2.52 4.77 2.18
C ALA A 20 3.12 3.60 2.97
N THR A 21 2.88 2.35 2.54
CA THR A 21 3.50 1.16 3.13
C THR A 21 5.00 1.14 2.81
N ILE A 22 5.40 1.38 1.56
CA ILE A 22 6.81 1.48 1.14
C ILE A 22 7.53 2.61 1.91
N GLU A 23 6.95 3.80 1.96
CA GLU A 23 7.50 4.96 2.68
C GLU A 23 7.68 4.68 4.18
N THR A 24 6.72 3.99 4.81
CA THR A 24 6.80 3.66 6.24
C THR A 24 7.88 2.60 6.50
N GLU A 25 8.07 1.67 5.59
CA GLU A 25 9.15 0.67 5.67
C GLU A 25 10.54 1.33 5.56
N HIS A 26 10.71 2.31 4.68
CA HIS A 26 11.94 3.10 4.57
C HIS A 26 12.29 3.83 5.88
N LEU A 27 11.28 4.41 6.55
CA LEU A 27 11.51 5.06 7.85
C LEU A 27 12.04 4.08 8.92
N LEU A 28 11.65 2.81 8.88
CA LEU A 28 12.21 1.80 9.78
C LEU A 28 13.69 1.53 9.49
N ARG A 29 14.08 1.62 8.24
CA ARG A 29 15.47 1.44 7.79
C ARG A 29 16.34 2.68 8.03
N GLY A 30 15.78 3.77 8.60
CA GLY A 30 16.48 5.03 8.84
C GLY A 30 16.60 5.91 7.60
N ASP A 31 15.83 5.62 6.58
CA ASP A 31 15.75 6.34 5.31
C ASP A 31 14.39 7.05 5.20
N SER A 32 14.26 8.01 4.29
CA SER A 32 13.01 8.76 4.06
C SER A 32 12.78 8.97 2.58
N VAL A 33 11.69 8.41 2.10
CA VAL A 33 11.19 8.63 0.75
C VAL A 33 9.77 9.17 0.81
N ASN A 34 9.40 9.99 -0.18
CA ASN A 34 8.07 10.55 -0.33
C ASN A 34 7.66 10.40 -1.80
N LEU A 35 6.75 9.48 -2.09
CA LEU A 35 6.44 8.99 -3.43
C LEU A 35 5.11 9.54 -3.94
N SER A 36 4.98 9.68 -5.26
CA SER A 36 3.77 10.21 -5.89
C SER A 36 2.75 9.13 -6.27
N PRO A 37 1.57 9.06 -5.61
CA PRO A 37 0.48 8.21 -6.06
C PRO A 37 -0.13 8.67 -7.37
N GLN A 38 -0.13 9.99 -7.64
CA GLN A 38 -0.65 10.58 -8.88
C GLN A 38 0.14 10.10 -10.11
N TYR A 39 1.46 9.89 -9.96
CA TYR A 39 2.27 9.31 -11.04
C TYR A 39 1.77 7.90 -11.40
N LEU A 40 1.53 7.03 -10.42
CA LEU A 40 1.00 5.69 -10.68
C LEU A 40 -0.41 5.75 -11.31
N GLY A 41 -1.25 6.65 -10.84
CA GLY A 41 -2.57 6.90 -11.45
C GLY A 41 -2.48 7.27 -12.93
N ARG A 42 -1.43 8.02 -13.33
CA ARG A 42 -1.19 8.35 -14.74
C ARG A 42 -0.70 7.18 -15.58
N MET A 43 -0.01 6.24 -14.98
CA MET A 43 0.46 5.02 -15.67
C MET A 43 -0.66 3.99 -15.81
N LEU A 44 -1.75 4.10 -15.04
CA LEU A 44 -2.85 3.15 -15.09
C LEU A 44 -3.53 3.17 -16.49
N LYS A 45 -3.71 1.99 -17.07
CA LYS A 45 -4.34 1.85 -18.39
C LYS A 45 -5.82 2.24 -18.37
N ARG A 46 -6.54 1.88 -17.32
CA ARG A 46 -7.96 2.21 -17.12
C ARG A 46 -8.06 3.40 -16.17
N LYS A 47 -8.08 4.59 -16.75
CA LYS A 47 -8.20 5.86 -16.01
C LYS A 47 -9.50 5.92 -15.21
N ASN A 48 -9.44 6.57 -14.03
CA ASN A 48 -10.58 6.77 -13.13
C ASN A 48 -11.30 5.48 -12.72
N GLN A 49 -10.57 4.37 -12.67
CA GLN A 49 -11.07 3.10 -12.16
C GLN A 49 -10.21 2.65 -10.99
N ARG A 50 -10.86 2.16 -9.95
CA ARG A 50 -10.16 1.52 -8.85
C ARG A 50 -9.43 0.26 -9.32
N ALA A 51 -8.29 -0.01 -8.73
CA ALA A 51 -7.48 -1.19 -8.98
C ALA A 51 -7.04 -1.81 -7.64
N MET A 52 -6.42 -2.98 -7.68
CA MET A 52 -5.81 -3.58 -6.50
C MET A 52 -4.48 -2.91 -6.13
N CYS A 53 -4.08 -2.99 -4.85
CA CYS A 53 -2.75 -2.56 -4.41
C CYS A 53 -1.61 -3.32 -5.11
N GLN A 54 -1.84 -4.55 -5.59
CA GLN A 54 -0.90 -5.27 -6.45
C GLN A 54 -0.58 -4.51 -7.74
N THR A 55 -1.55 -3.79 -8.29
CA THR A 55 -1.34 -2.95 -9.47
C THR A 55 -0.30 -1.87 -9.22
N ALA A 56 -0.22 -1.31 -7.99
CA ALA A 56 0.84 -0.35 -7.66
C ALA A 56 2.23 -0.98 -7.79
N LEU A 57 2.43 -2.20 -7.27
CA LEU A 57 3.70 -2.92 -7.40
C LEU A 57 4.04 -3.23 -8.87
N ASN A 58 3.05 -3.66 -9.65
CA ASN A 58 3.23 -3.92 -11.09
C ASN A 58 3.63 -2.65 -11.86
N LEU A 59 3.01 -1.50 -11.54
CA LEU A 59 3.32 -0.22 -12.18
C LEU A 59 4.69 0.32 -11.76
N LEU A 60 5.08 0.14 -10.48
CA LEU A 60 6.44 0.45 -10.00
C LEU A 60 7.50 -0.32 -10.80
N GLU A 61 7.28 -1.62 -11.01
CA GLU A 61 8.20 -2.47 -11.77
C GLU A 61 8.22 -2.12 -13.26
N GLN A 62 7.08 -1.74 -13.83
CA GLN A 62 6.97 -1.47 -15.27
C GLN A 62 7.32 -0.05 -15.68
N TYR A 63 6.91 0.95 -14.90
CA TYR A 63 7.01 2.38 -15.25
C TYR A 63 7.80 3.21 -14.25
N GLY A 64 8.07 2.66 -13.07
CA GLY A 64 8.74 3.38 -12.01
C GLY A 64 7.82 4.27 -11.18
N VAL A 65 8.43 5.24 -10.49
CA VAL A 65 7.75 6.24 -9.66
C VAL A 65 8.58 7.53 -9.62
N VAL A 66 7.95 8.63 -9.22
CA VAL A 66 8.64 9.91 -8.97
C VAL A 66 8.36 10.39 -7.55
N GLY A 67 9.13 11.38 -7.09
CA GLY A 67 8.90 12.03 -5.82
C GLY A 67 7.56 12.77 -5.78
N PHE A 68 7.00 12.88 -4.59
CA PHE A 68 5.74 13.58 -4.33
C PHE A 68 5.83 15.09 -4.65
N ASP A 69 7.00 15.69 -4.43
CA ASP A 69 7.29 17.09 -4.76
C ASP A 69 7.24 17.38 -6.25
N VAL A 70 7.50 16.37 -7.09
CA VAL A 70 7.45 16.49 -8.56
C VAL A 70 6.02 16.35 -9.09
N MET A 71 5.19 15.53 -8.43
CA MET A 71 3.80 15.31 -8.79
C MET A 71 2.97 15.11 -7.52
N PRO A 72 2.54 16.19 -6.86
CA PRO A 72 1.77 16.14 -5.61
C PRO A 72 0.29 15.74 -5.82
N ASP A 73 -0.49 15.70 -4.73
CA ASP A 73 -1.90 15.29 -4.73
C ASP A 73 -2.78 16.19 -5.62
N ASP A 74 -2.46 17.48 -5.69
CA ASP A 74 -3.15 18.50 -6.49
C ASP A 74 -2.59 18.65 -7.91
N ALA A 75 -1.77 17.71 -8.36
CA ALA A 75 -1.21 17.73 -9.71
C ALA A 75 -2.31 17.74 -10.78
N THR A 76 -2.39 18.82 -11.53
CA THR A 76 -3.39 18.99 -12.58
C THR A 76 -3.18 18.01 -13.75
N PRO A 77 -4.23 17.65 -14.49
CA PRO A 77 -4.10 16.77 -15.65
C PRO A 77 -3.11 17.26 -16.70
N ASP A 78 -2.93 18.60 -16.82
CA ASP A 78 -2.05 19.24 -17.79
C ASP A 78 -0.57 19.19 -17.39
N LEU A 79 -0.25 18.86 -16.13
CA LEU A 79 1.13 18.70 -15.70
C LEU A 79 1.78 17.57 -16.51
N PRO A 80 2.87 17.84 -17.26
CA PRO A 80 3.54 16.79 -18.03
C PRO A 80 4.00 15.64 -17.14
N THR A 81 3.87 14.42 -17.64
CA THR A 81 4.39 13.24 -16.92
C THR A 81 5.92 13.33 -16.84
N PRO A 82 6.50 13.37 -15.63
CA PRO A 82 7.94 13.47 -15.47
C PRO A 82 8.67 12.28 -16.10
N LYS A 83 9.77 12.57 -16.81
CA LYS A 83 10.63 11.56 -17.42
C LYS A 83 11.91 11.31 -16.63
N ASN A 84 12.23 12.21 -15.71
CA ASN A 84 13.45 12.19 -14.90
C ASN A 84 13.12 12.47 -13.44
N VAL A 85 13.93 11.90 -12.56
CA VAL A 85 13.97 12.16 -11.13
C VAL A 85 15.35 12.72 -10.81
N PHE A 86 15.41 13.88 -10.14
CA PHE A 86 16.66 14.49 -9.71
C PHE A 86 16.85 14.20 -8.22
N LEU A 87 17.90 13.49 -7.88
CA LEU A 87 18.20 13.13 -6.50
C LEU A 87 19.71 13.18 -6.25
N LEU A 88 20.12 13.85 -5.17
CA LEU A 88 21.52 13.94 -4.72
C LEU A 88 22.50 14.36 -5.84
N GLY A 89 22.08 15.28 -6.71
CA GLY A 89 22.91 15.81 -7.80
C GLY A 89 23.02 14.90 -9.03
N ALA A 90 22.27 13.80 -9.07
CA ALA A 90 22.19 12.90 -10.21
C ALA A 90 20.77 12.87 -10.81
N THR A 91 20.69 12.44 -12.06
CA THR A 91 19.44 12.27 -12.79
C THR A 91 19.18 10.78 -13.00
N TYR A 92 17.98 10.35 -12.66
CA TYR A 92 17.50 8.98 -12.81
C TYR A 92 16.25 8.95 -13.67
N THR A 93 15.99 7.86 -14.33
CA THR A 93 14.66 7.56 -14.85
C THR A 93 13.71 7.22 -13.68
N PRO A 94 12.38 7.38 -13.83
CA PRO A 94 11.43 6.93 -12.81
C PRO A 94 11.56 5.45 -12.45
N LEU A 95 11.98 4.61 -13.40
CA LEU A 95 12.19 3.18 -13.18
C LEU A 95 13.44 2.90 -12.32
N GLU A 96 14.57 3.56 -12.61
CA GLU A 96 15.78 3.46 -11.79
C GLU A 96 15.51 3.94 -10.36
N PHE A 97 14.77 5.04 -10.21
CA PHE A 97 14.38 5.54 -8.89
C PHE A 97 13.47 4.52 -8.16
N ALA A 98 12.47 3.95 -8.84
CA ALA A 98 11.62 2.93 -8.24
C ALA A 98 12.41 1.72 -7.73
N HIS A 99 13.39 1.24 -8.50
CA HIS A 99 14.24 0.12 -8.08
C HIS A 99 15.12 0.44 -6.87
N SER A 100 15.42 1.71 -6.61
CA SER A 100 16.15 2.13 -5.42
C SER A 100 15.28 2.15 -4.14
N VAL A 101 13.95 2.29 -4.30
CA VAL A 101 13.02 2.39 -3.17
C VAL A 101 12.16 1.13 -2.96
N CYS A 102 12.05 0.28 -3.97
CA CYS A 102 11.30 -0.98 -3.88
C CYS A 102 11.94 -1.99 -4.83
N ALA A 103 12.67 -2.94 -4.28
CA ALA A 103 13.28 -4.00 -5.09
C ALA A 103 12.21 -4.91 -5.71
N PRO A 104 12.44 -5.48 -6.89
CA PRO A 104 11.57 -6.53 -7.43
C PRO A 104 11.38 -7.64 -6.40
N ASP A 105 10.17 -8.16 -6.29
CA ASP A 105 9.80 -9.21 -5.33
C ASP A 105 10.02 -8.89 -3.84
N GLU A 106 10.22 -7.62 -3.48
CA GLU A 106 10.38 -7.22 -2.08
C GLU A 106 9.12 -7.46 -1.25
N TYR A 107 7.95 -7.33 -1.87
CA TYR A 107 6.65 -7.50 -1.22
C TYR A 107 6.03 -8.87 -1.49
N VAL A 108 5.41 -9.42 -0.45
CA VAL A 108 4.56 -10.62 -0.53
C VAL A 108 3.11 -10.17 -0.52
N SER A 109 2.36 -10.63 -1.52
CA SER A 109 0.94 -10.31 -1.72
C SER A 109 0.08 -11.49 -1.29
N LEU A 110 -0.74 -11.28 -0.27
CA LEU A 110 -1.45 -12.32 0.46
C LEU A 110 -2.96 -12.11 0.40
N THR A 111 -3.70 -13.20 0.38
CA THR A 111 -5.16 -13.20 0.43
C THR A 111 -5.66 -14.41 1.24
N SER A 112 -6.95 -14.43 1.58
CA SER A 112 -7.56 -15.56 2.29
C SER A 112 -8.98 -15.82 1.80
N PHE A 113 -9.11 -16.67 0.79
CA PHE A 113 -10.39 -17.14 0.26
C PHE A 113 -10.54 -18.65 0.56
N PRO A 114 -11.46 -19.05 1.46
CA PRO A 114 -11.59 -20.44 1.91
C PRO A 114 -12.03 -21.41 0.80
N ASP A 115 -12.76 -20.90 -0.20
CA ASP A 115 -13.23 -21.70 -1.32
C ASP A 115 -12.17 -21.92 -2.41
N SER A 116 -10.96 -21.43 -2.19
CA SER A 116 -9.82 -21.57 -3.11
C SER A 116 -8.67 -22.32 -2.45
N PRO A 117 -7.82 -23.00 -3.24
CA PRO A 117 -6.71 -23.78 -2.69
C PRO A 117 -5.75 -22.92 -1.87
N TYR A 118 -5.45 -23.32 -0.64
CA TYR A 118 -4.43 -22.67 0.19
C TYR A 118 -3.01 -22.99 -0.29
N TYR A 119 -2.09 -22.09 0.03
CA TYR A 119 -0.66 -22.13 -0.32
C TYR A 119 -0.40 -22.15 -1.81
N LYS A 120 -1.34 -21.59 -2.60
CA LYS A 120 -1.21 -21.37 -4.04
C LYS A 120 -1.55 -19.93 -4.38
N LYS A 121 -0.95 -19.40 -5.46
CA LYS A 121 -1.37 -18.12 -6.02
C LYS A 121 -2.69 -18.31 -6.76
N ILE A 122 -3.71 -17.55 -6.36
CA ILE A 122 -5.05 -17.55 -6.96
C ILE A 122 -5.32 -16.19 -7.61
N ASP A 123 -6.12 -16.18 -8.66
CA ASP A 123 -6.74 -14.96 -9.19
C ASP A 123 -7.79 -14.50 -8.17
N VAL A 124 -7.64 -13.28 -7.64
CA VAL A 124 -8.50 -12.78 -6.57
C VAL A 124 -9.87 -12.42 -7.14
N PRO A 125 -10.97 -13.05 -6.68
CA PRO A 125 -12.29 -12.92 -7.31
C PRO A 125 -13.03 -11.66 -6.84
N ILE A 126 -12.52 -10.49 -7.20
CA ILE A 126 -13.16 -9.19 -6.94
C ILE A 126 -13.16 -8.32 -8.20
N PRO A 127 -14.13 -7.41 -8.37
CA PRO A 127 -14.23 -6.55 -9.56
C PRO A 127 -13.00 -5.68 -9.82
N ASP A 128 -12.34 -5.20 -8.75
CA ASP A 128 -11.16 -4.34 -8.84
C ASP A 128 -9.91 -5.08 -9.32
N ASN A 129 -9.97 -6.42 -9.36
CA ASN A 129 -8.91 -7.26 -9.92
C ASN A 129 -9.05 -7.49 -11.44
N TRP A 130 -9.32 -6.44 -12.18
CA TRP A 130 -9.46 -6.52 -13.64
C TRP A 130 -8.14 -6.80 -14.39
N GLU A 131 -6.99 -6.75 -13.71
CA GLU A 131 -5.69 -7.18 -14.22
C GLU A 131 -5.39 -8.66 -13.96
N HIS A 132 -6.30 -9.39 -13.31
CA HIS A 132 -6.11 -10.81 -12.96
C HIS A 132 -4.87 -11.04 -12.09
N ASN A 133 -4.61 -10.13 -11.16
CA ASN A 133 -3.53 -10.27 -10.19
C ASN A 133 -3.70 -11.53 -9.36
N ARG A 134 -2.61 -12.29 -9.23
CA ARG A 134 -2.59 -13.55 -8.49
C ARG A 134 -1.83 -13.41 -7.17
N LEU A 135 -2.53 -13.60 -6.07
CA LEU A 135 -2.00 -13.47 -4.72
C LEU A 135 -1.89 -14.85 -4.05
N LEU A 136 -0.94 -14.98 -3.13
CA LEU A 136 -0.78 -16.21 -2.34
C LEU A 136 -1.94 -16.35 -1.37
N ASN A 137 -2.77 -17.39 -1.56
CA ASN A 137 -3.89 -17.70 -0.71
C ASN A 137 -3.43 -18.52 0.50
N ILE A 138 -3.66 -18.00 1.72
CA ILE A 138 -3.32 -18.69 2.97
C ILE A 138 -4.50 -18.65 3.95
N PRO A 139 -4.59 -19.59 4.92
CA PRO A 139 -5.64 -19.57 5.91
C PRO A 139 -5.66 -18.26 6.71
N SER A 140 -6.85 -17.73 6.99
CA SER A 140 -7.06 -16.44 7.66
C SER A 140 -6.31 -16.33 9.01
N ASP A 141 -6.31 -17.41 9.81
CA ASP A 141 -5.59 -17.42 11.08
C ASP A 141 -4.06 -17.34 10.89
N THR A 142 -3.55 -17.96 9.83
CA THR A 142 -2.12 -17.88 9.46
C THR A 142 -1.79 -16.47 8.99
N LEU A 143 -2.61 -15.90 8.12
CA LEU A 143 -2.46 -14.53 7.64
C LEU A 143 -2.45 -13.54 8.81
N ARG A 144 -3.39 -13.69 9.75
CA ARG A 144 -3.46 -12.86 10.96
C ARG A 144 -2.20 -12.94 11.83
N LYS A 145 -1.62 -14.15 11.96
CA LYS A 145 -0.35 -14.34 12.70
C LYS A 145 0.80 -13.58 12.02
N HIS A 146 0.90 -13.63 10.68
CA HIS A 146 1.91 -12.86 9.94
C HIS A 146 1.74 -11.36 10.13
N VAL A 147 0.53 -10.82 9.95
CA VAL A 147 0.24 -9.39 10.17
C VAL A 147 0.60 -8.95 11.59
N ASN A 148 0.14 -9.67 12.60
CA ASN A 148 0.43 -9.30 13.99
C ASN A 148 1.94 -9.39 14.32
N ARG A 149 2.66 -10.32 13.72
CA ARG A 149 4.12 -10.43 13.86
C ARG A 149 4.83 -9.27 13.20
N ALA A 150 4.46 -8.91 11.97
CA ALA A 150 4.98 -7.76 11.24
C ALA A 150 4.81 -6.48 12.07
N LEU A 151 3.60 -6.19 12.53
CA LEU A 151 3.30 -5.00 13.32
C LEU A 151 4.02 -4.94 14.67
N LYS A 152 4.23 -6.08 15.35
CA LYS A 152 5.04 -6.15 16.58
C LYS A 152 6.50 -5.78 16.34
N ARG A 153 6.99 -6.01 15.13
CA ARG A 153 8.33 -5.61 14.67
C ARG A 153 8.36 -4.25 13.99
N ARG A 154 7.22 -3.52 14.04
CA ARG A 154 7.00 -2.20 13.46
C ARG A 154 6.88 -2.16 11.93
N HIS A 155 6.95 -3.30 11.24
CA HIS A 155 6.73 -3.33 9.80
C HIS A 155 5.28 -2.95 9.46
N PRO A 156 5.06 -2.03 8.52
CA PRO A 156 3.73 -1.68 8.05
C PRO A 156 3.15 -2.82 7.20
N VAL A 157 1.83 -2.83 7.09
CA VAL A 157 1.13 -3.79 6.22
C VAL A 157 0.11 -3.02 5.39
N CYS A 158 0.20 -3.09 4.08
CA CYS A 158 -0.85 -2.57 3.21
C CYS A 158 -2.09 -3.45 3.33
N TYR A 159 -3.23 -2.83 3.58
CA TYR A 159 -4.53 -3.47 3.75
C TYR A 159 -5.45 -3.03 2.64
N GLU A 160 -6.14 -3.99 2.07
CA GLU A 160 -7.13 -3.78 1.03
C GLU A 160 -8.44 -4.48 1.37
N SER A 161 -9.54 -3.73 1.32
CA SER A 161 -10.91 -4.22 1.37
C SER A 161 -11.59 -4.04 0.01
N ARG A 162 -12.84 -4.50 -0.10
CA ARG A 162 -13.65 -4.27 -1.32
C ARG A 162 -13.95 -2.80 -1.59
N GLU A 163 -13.87 -1.94 -0.58
CA GLU A 163 -14.29 -0.53 -0.69
C GLU A 163 -13.11 0.44 -0.63
N HIS A 164 -12.01 0.08 0.04
CA HIS A 164 -10.92 1.01 0.30
C HIS A 164 -9.60 0.30 0.60
N ALA A 165 -8.49 1.01 0.46
CA ALA A 165 -7.16 0.54 0.82
C ALA A 165 -6.49 1.54 1.77
N MET A 166 -5.76 1.04 2.76
CA MET A 166 -5.05 1.82 3.78
C MET A 166 -3.77 1.10 4.23
N THR A 167 -2.91 1.78 4.97
CA THR A 167 -1.70 1.18 5.54
C THR A 167 -1.88 0.92 7.03
N ILE A 168 -1.78 -0.33 7.48
CA ILE A 168 -1.74 -0.65 8.92
C ILE A 168 -0.35 -0.29 9.44
N VAL A 169 -0.30 0.62 10.41
CA VAL A 169 0.95 1.15 11.00
C VAL A 169 1.13 0.77 12.47
N GLY A 170 0.11 0.16 13.08
CA GLY A 170 0.20 -0.22 14.49
C GLY A 170 -1.03 -0.93 15.04
N MET A 171 -0.99 -1.17 16.33
CA MET A 171 -2.06 -1.78 17.12
C MET A 171 -2.30 -0.98 18.39
N ALA A 172 -3.54 -0.90 18.82
CA ALA A 172 -3.96 -0.25 20.07
C ALA A 172 -4.97 -1.10 20.84
N ARG A 173 -5.18 -0.73 22.10
CA ARG A 173 -6.29 -1.21 22.91
C ARG A 173 -6.95 -0.02 23.60
N ASP A 174 -8.27 -0.06 23.73
CA ASP A 174 -8.99 0.90 24.57
C ASP A 174 -8.91 0.50 26.07
N GLU A 175 -9.46 1.35 26.93
CA GLU A 175 -9.53 1.11 28.38
C GLU A 175 -10.33 -0.13 28.79
N ASN A 176 -11.22 -0.62 27.91
CA ASN A 176 -12.01 -1.84 28.09
C ASN A 176 -11.28 -3.08 27.53
N GLY A 177 -10.07 -2.91 26.98
CA GLY A 177 -9.26 -3.99 26.42
C GLY A 177 -9.62 -4.40 24.99
N HIS A 178 -10.55 -3.69 24.31
CA HIS A 178 -10.83 -3.96 22.90
C HIS A 178 -9.64 -3.63 22.03
N ALA A 179 -9.36 -4.50 21.08
CA ALA A 179 -8.18 -4.38 20.21
C ALA A 179 -8.54 -3.70 18.89
N TYR A 180 -7.65 -2.80 18.46
CA TYR A 180 -7.75 -2.05 17.22
C TYR A 180 -6.45 -2.16 16.44
N TYR A 181 -6.55 -2.10 15.11
CA TYR A 181 -5.45 -1.72 14.24
C TYR A 181 -5.48 -0.21 14.01
N ILE A 182 -4.30 0.40 13.93
CA ILE A 182 -4.12 1.81 13.56
C ILE A 182 -3.77 1.84 12.10
N LEU A 183 -4.62 2.47 11.28
CA LEU A 183 -4.45 2.56 9.85
C LEU A 183 -4.20 4.02 9.43
N LYS A 184 -3.22 4.22 8.59
CA LYS A 184 -3.00 5.48 7.89
C LYS A 184 -3.90 5.52 6.66
N ASN A 185 -4.80 6.51 6.64
CA ASN A 185 -5.72 6.75 5.53
C ASN A 185 -5.10 7.72 4.50
N SER A 186 -5.83 8.03 3.45
CA SER A 186 -5.44 8.92 2.34
C SER A 186 -6.46 10.06 2.10
N TRP A 187 -7.03 10.60 3.18
CA TRP A 187 -8.03 11.68 3.14
C TRP A 187 -7.56 12.96 3.84
N GLY A 188 -6.24 13.20 3.81
CA GLY A 188 -5.61 14.37 4.43
C GLY A 188 -5.63 14.35 5.96
N THR A 189 -5.05 15.39 6.54
CA THR A 189 -4.90 15.54 8.00
C THR A 189 -6.08 16.29 8.66
N ASN A 190 -6.99 16.85 7.89
CA ASN A 190 -8.19 17.52 8.40
C ASN A 190 -9.28 16.55 8.88
N GLN A 191 -8.95 15.28 8.96
CA GLN A 191 -9.81 14.21 9.47
C GLN A 191 -9.53 13.95 10.95
N PRO A 192 -10.46 13.30 11.70
CA PRO A 192 -10.21 12.87 13.07
C PRO A 192 -8.87 12.11 13.18
N HIS A 193 -8.16 12.32 14.28
CA HIS A 193 -6.85 11.72 14.53
C HIS A 193 -5.81 11.97 13.41
N GLU A 194 -5.88 13.16 12.78
CA GLU A 194 -4.93 13.59 11.74
C GLU A 194 -4.84 12.59 10.57
N GLY A 195 -5.96 11.98 10.20
CA GLY A 195 -6.07 11.01 9.12
C GLY A 195 -5.71 9.56 9.50
N LEU A 196 -5.56 9.26 10.78
CA LEU A 196 -5.48 7.90 11.28
C LEU A 196 -6.86 7.33 11.58
N VAL A 197 -7.04 6.05 11.31
CA VAL A 197 -8.28 5.31 11.59
C VAL A 197 -7.99 4.19 12.60
N TYR A 198 -8.74 4.16 13.70
CA TYR A 198 -8.71 3.06 14.65
C TYR A 198 -9.78 2.05 14.28
N MET A 199 -9.38 0.99 13.59
CA MET A 199 -10.30 -0.04 13.09
C MET A 199 -10.36 -1.23 14.05
N PRO A 200 -11.55 -1.61 14.55
CA PRO A 200 -11.69 -2.81 15.37
C PRO A 200 -11.15 -4.04 14.63
N VAL A 201 -10.39 -4.88 15.34
CA VAL A 201 -9.75 -6.08 14.76
C VAL A 201 -10.76 -6.97 14.03
N ARG A 202 -11.97 -7.15 14.59
CA ARG A 202 -13.03 -7.96 13.97
C ARG A 202 -13.49 -7.40 12.63
N ARG A 203 -13.59 -6.06 12.51
CA ARG A 203 -14.00 -5.39 11.28
C ARG A 203 -12.95 -5.58 10.19
N LEU A 204 -11.67 -5.32 10.51
CA LEU A 204 -10.59 -5.47 9.54
C LEU A 204 -10.59 -6.88 8.92
N TRP A 205 -10.66 -7.92 9.75
CA TRP A 205 -10.61 -9.31 9.27
C TRP A 205 -11.87 -9.78 8.54
N ARG A 206 -13.02 -9.18 8.82
CA ARG A 206 -14.25 -9.42 8.05
C ARG A 206 -14.16 -8.83 6.63
N ASP A 207 -13.55 -7.65 6.52
CA ASP A 207 -13.58 -6.84 5.30
C ASP A 207 -12.30 -7.03 4.45
N ALA A 208 -11.24 -7.63 4.99
CA ALA A 208 -9.96 -7.83 4.31
C ALA A 208 -10.11 -8.72 3.06
N VAL A 209 -9.59 -8.20 1.95
CA VAL A 209 -9.47 -8.91 0.67
C VAL A 209 -8.02 -9.30 0.41
N ALA A 210 -7.11 -8.36 0.59
CA ALA A 210 -5.68 -8.57 0.37
C ALA A 210 -4.83 -7.80 1.39
N LEU A 211 -3.64 -8.32 1.63
CA LEU A 211 -2.64 -7.74 2.54
C LEU A 211 -1.26 -7.87 1.90
N TYR A 212 -0.46 -6.82 2.02
CA TYR A 212 0.88 -6.77 1.41
C TYR A 212 1.88 -6.34 2.48
N MET A 213 3.00 -7.03 2.55
CA MET A 213 4.10 -6.72 3.47
C MET A 213 5.43 -7.12 2.85
N THR A 214 6.52 -6.56 3.36
CA THR A 214 7.85 -6.97 2.89
C THR A 214 8.09 -8.46 3.16
N ARG A 215 8.96 -9.07 2.38
CA ARG A 215 9.38 -10.47 2.57
C ARG A 215 9.99 -10.66 3.96
N ASP A 216 10.78 -9.71 4.44
CA ASP A 216 11.37 -9.76 5.78
C ASP A 216 10.29 -9.75 6.88
N ALA A 217 9.28 -8.91 6.76
CA ALA A 217 8.13 -8.91 7.68
C ALA A 217 7.37 -10.24 7.63
N TYR A 218 7.16 -10.81 6.44
CA TYR A 218 6.48 -12.09 6.26
C TYR A 218 7.27 -13.26 6.84
N GLU A 219 8.58 -13.31 6.66
CA GLU A 219 9.47 -14.35 7.19
C GLU A 219 9.80 -14.12 8.68
N GLY A 220 9.60 -12.90 9.19
CA GLY A 220 9.83 -12.53 10.59
C GLY A 220 11.31 -12.22 10.88
N ARG A 221 11.99 -11.64 9.92
CA ARG A 221 13.34 -11.09 10.06
C ARG A 221 13.33 -9.69 10.66
#